data_d52289a38158fc38a2f38960e8a66f6c
#
_entry.id   d52289a38158fc38a2f38960e8a66f6c
#
_cell.length_a   1.000
_cell.length_b   1.000
_cell.length_c   1.000
_cell.angle_alpha   90.00
_cell.angle_beta   90.00
_cell.angle_gamma   90.00
#
_symmetry.space_group_name_H-M   'P 1'
#
loop_
_entity.id
_entity.type
_entity.pdbx_description
1 polymer ?
#
loop_
_entity_poly.entity_id
_entity_poly.type
_entity_poly.pdbx_seq_one_letter_code
_entity_poly.pdbx_strand_id
1 'polypeptide(L)'
;MGNTKSAEKKGIGALNWTLLLVIGFSAQIAWVIENNWFANFLYSDFGAQLGVVTAMTICSATATTFSALFFGTLSDRIGSRKKLITWGSILWGIFTIAFGLTHYLRDSIYNDVMLVGVTIVAADTIMSFFGSMANDAGYNAWYADMMDDSNSGQIGAVAATLPVIGTLVGTLVGGMFVNGLATEANPQAGYIIFFSVAGGVTILVGIASFFLLKDAPTLKPVKDGGFWHQFG
;
A
#
# COMPACT_ATOMS: atom_id res chain seq x y z
N MET A 1 16.26 -15.44 -47.57
CA MET A 1 17.01 -15.03 -46.37
C MET A 1 16.35 -13.80 -45.77
N GLY A 2 15.41 -13.99 -44.90
CA GLY A 2 14.67 -12.93 -44.23
C GLY A 2 15.52 -12.35 -43.11
N ASN A 3 15.79 -11.07 -43.19
CA ASN A 3 16.52 -10.27 -42.20
C ASN A 3 15.57 -10.02 -41.00
N THR A 4 15.48 -10.94 -40.06
CA THR A 4 14.84 -10.71 -38.76
C THR A 4 15.73 -9.74 -38.00
N LYS A 5 15.42 -8.43 -38.12
CA LYS A 5 15.94 -7.41 -37.20
C LYS A 5 15.53 -7.88 -35.78
N SER A 6 16.50 -8.42 -35.04
CA SER A 6 16.31 -8.62 -33.59
C SER A 6 15.91 -7.26 -32.99
N ALA A 7 14.71 -7.16 -32.47
CA ALA A 7 14.29 -6.00 -31.72
C ALA A 7 15.31 -5.83 -30.59
N GLU A 8 16.04 -4.73 -30.61
CA GLU A 8 17.01 -4.35 -29.59
C GLU A 8 16.27 -4.33 -28.24
N LYS A 9 16.54 -5.32 -27.39
CA LYS A 9 15.92 -5.45 -26.07
C LYS A 9 16.39 -4.25 -25.23
N LYS A 10 15.56 -3.22 -25.17
CA LYS A 10 15.79 -2.08 -24.28
C LYS A 10 15.51 -2.56 -22.85
N GLY A 11 16.56 -2.76 -22.08
CA GLY A 11 16.44 -2.99 -20.65
C GLY A 11 15.66 -1.86 -19.96
N ILE A 12 15.18 -2.13 -18.75
CA ILE A 12 14.47 -1.13 -17.94
C ILE A 12 15.37 0.09 -17.73
N GLY A 13 14.88 1.28 -18.11
CA GLY A 13 15.61 2.53 -17.90
C GLY A 13 15.81 2.86 -16.42
N ALA A 14 16.86 3.64 -16.10
CA ALA A 14 17.20 4.02 -14.73
C ALA A 14 16.02 4.62 -13.94
N LEU A 15 15.17 5.42 -14.59
CA LEU A 15 13.98 5.98 -13.96
C LEU A 15 13.00 4.90 -13.48
N ASN A 16 12.74 3.89 -14.29
CA ASN A 16 11.83 2.80 -13.92
C ASN A 16 12.41 1.95 -12.77
N TRP A 17 13.74 1.74 -12.74
CA TRP A 17 14.41 1.12 -11.61
C TRP A 17 14.25 1.93 -10.32
N THR A 18 14.44 3.24 -10.39
CA THR A 18 14.23 4.12 -9.23
C THR A 18 12.79 4.08 -8.75
N LEU A 19 11.82 4.15 -9.67
CA LEU A 19 10.40 4.07 -9.33
C LEU A 19 10.02 2.71 -8.72
N LEU A 20 10.56 1.61 -9.26
CA LEU A 20 10.35 0.28 -8.71
C LEU A 20 10.82 0.18 -7.26
N LEU A 21 12.00 0.72 -6.95
CA LEU A 21 12.54 0.72 -5.60
C LEU A 21 11.75 1.67 -4.68
N VAL A 22 11.49 2.90 -5.11
CA VAL A 22 10.85 3.93 -4.25
C VAL A 22 9.39 3.58 -3.96
N ILE A 23 8.61 3.23 -4.97
CA ILE A 23 7.20 2.87 -4.79
C ILE A 23 7.10 1.59 -3.96
N GLY A 24 7.87 0.56 -4.32
CA GLY A 24 7.85 -0.71 -3.60
C GLY A 24 8.28 -0.57 -2.14
N PHE A 25 9.38 0.15 -1.86
CA PHE A 25 9.84 0.36 -0.50
C PHE A 25 8.84 1.16 0.35
N SER A 26 8.27 2.25 -0.21
CA SER A 26 7.22 3.03 0.46
C SER A 26 6.01 2.18 0.80
N ALA A 27 5.56 1.33 -0.13
CA ALA A 27 4.46 0.42 0.09
C ALA A 27 4.75 -0.59 1.22
N GLN A 28 5.99 -1.12 1.28
CA GLN A 28 6.35 -2.05 2.36
C GLN A 28 6.38 -1.38 3.73
N ILE A 29 6.84 -0.13 3.84
CA ILE A 29 6.74 0.63 5.10
C ILE A 29 5.28 0.81 5.52
N ALA A 30 4.39 1.16 4.59
CA ALA A 30 2.97 1.32 4.88
C ALA A 30 2.32 0.01 5.35
N TRP A 31 2.64 -1.13 4.71
CA TRP A 31 2.19 -2.46 5.15
C TRP A 31 2.72 -2.85 6.53
N VAL A 32 3.95 -2.49 6.88
CA VAL A 32 4.51 -2.73 8.23
C VAL A 32 3.77 -1.94 9.29
N ILE A 33 3.37 -0.72 8.99
CA ILE A 33 2.55 0.09 9.90
C ILE A 33 1.24 -0.62 10.20
N GLU A 34 0.53 -1.06 9.17
CA GLU A 34 -0.73 -1.76 9.30
C GLU A 34 -0.57 -3.07 10.09
N ASN A 35 0.37 -3.92 9.68
CA ASN A 35 0.50 -5.25 10.23
C ASN A 35 1.11 -5.30 11.63
N ASN A 36 1.98 -4.34 12.00
CA ASN A 36 2.71 -4.40 13.26
C ASN A 36 2.34 -3.27 14.22
N TRP A 37 2.13 -2.06 13.73
CA TRP A 37 2.02 -0.89 14.59
C TRP A 37 0.58 -0.49 14.92
N PHE A 38 -0.38 -0.81 14.04
CA PHE A 38 -1.79 -0.52 14.33
C PHE A 38 -2.31 -1.29 15.54
N ALA A 39 -2.06 -2.59 15.60
CA ALA A 39 -2.46 -3.38 16.78
C ALA A 39 -1.82 -2.84 18.07
N ASN A 40 -0.52 -2.50 18.03
CA ASN A 40 0.17 -1.92 19.17
C ASN A 40 -0.42 -0.57 19.59
N PHE A 41 -0.73 0.30 18.63
CA PHE A 41 -1.41 1.56 18.89
C PHE A 41 -2.77 1.36 19.54
N LEU A 42 -3.58 0.43 19.03
CA LEU A 42 -4.89 0.14 19.58
C LEU A 42 -4.84 -0.39 21.01
N TYR A 43 -3.90 -1.28 21.31
CA TYR A 43 -3.71 -1.77 22.68
C TYR A 43 -3.26 -0.66 23.63
N SER A 44 -2.34 0.20 23.19
CA SER A 44 -1.75 1.23 24.02
C SER A 44 -2.65 2.45 24.22
N ASP A 45 -3.42 2.84 23.21
CA ASP A 45 -4.26 4.04 23.21
C ASP A 45 -5.70 3.78 23.67
N PHE A 46 -6.31 2.74 23.14
CA PHE A 46 -7.72 2.43 23.38
C PHE A 46 -7.94 1.27 24.36
N GLY A 47 -6.88 0.55 24.76
CA GLY A 47 -7.02 -0.69 25.54
C GLY A 47 -7.86 -1.72 24.78
N ALA A 48 -7.76 -1.74 23.45
CA ALA A 48 -8.63 -2.53 22.58
C ALA A 48 -8.60 -4.02 22.95
N GLN A 49 -9.77 -4.64 22.93
CA GLN A 49 -9.88 -6.07 23.17
C GLN A 49 -9.39 -6.88 21.96
N LEU A 50 -8.88 -8.09 22.20
CA LEU A 50 -8.42 -8.99 21.13
C LEU A 50 -9.47 -9.18 20.01
N GLY A 51 -10.76 -9.20 20.36
CA GLY A 51 -11.85 -9.33 19.40
C GLY A 51 -11.90 -8.19 18.37
N VAL A 52 -11.59 -6.95 18.77
CA VAL A 52 -11.54 -5.80 17.85
C VAL A 52 -10.38 -5.93 16.88
N VAL A 53 -9.19 -6.30 17.36
CA VAL A 53 -8.01 -6.52 16.53
C VAL A 53 -8.22 -7.68 15.57
N THR A 54 -8.87 -8.75 16.02
CA THR A 54 -9.22 -9.89 15.15
C THR A 54 -10.22 -9.47 14.06
N ALA A 55 -11.27 -8.72 14.42
CA ALA A 55 -12.24 -8.20 13.46
C ALA A 55 -11.57 -7.27 12.43
N MET A 56 -10.69 -6.38 12.87
CA MET A 56 -9.88 -5.51 12.02
C MET A 56 -9.12 -6.34 10.97
N THR A 57 -8.34 -7.33 11.42
CA THR A 57 -7.56 -8.20 10.53
C THR A 57 -8.43 -8.96 9.51
N ILE A 58 -9.58 -9.48 9.92
CA ILE A 58 -10.49 -10.21 9.02
C ILE A 58 -11.10 -9.26 7.98
N CYS A 59 -11.56 -8.08 8.41
CA CYS A 59 -12.18 -7.11 7.51
C CYS A 59 -11.15 -6.55 6.51
N SER A 60 -9.93 -6.21 6.97
CA SER A 60 -8.88 -5.73 6.07
C SER A 60 -8.40 -6.80 5.09
N ALA A 61 -8.22 -8.05 5.52
CA ALA A 61 -7.88 -9.16 4.60
C ALA A 61 -8.97 -9.40 3.54
N THR A 62 -10.24 -9.27 3.92
CA THR A 62 -11.36 -9.37 2.97
C THR A 62 -11.35 -8.19 2.00
N ALA A 63 -11.15 -6.98 2.50
CA ALA A 63 -11.11 -5.76 1.69
C ALA A 63 -9.93 -5.77 0.70
N THR A 64 -8.73 -6.20 1.13
CA THR A 64 -7.55 -6.31 0.25
C THR A 64 -7.79 -7.32 -0.86
N THR A 65 -8.36 -8.49 -0.55
CA THR A 65 -8.68 -9.51 -1.55
C THR A 65 -9.68 -8.98 -2.58
N PHE A 66 -10.78 -8.37 -2.12
CA PHE A 66 -11.77 -7.78 -3.02
C PHE A 66 -11.16 -6.64 -3.85
N SER A 67 -10.38 -5.76 -3.25
CA SER A 67 -9.70 -4.66 -3.91
C SER A 67 -8.76 -5.14 -5.01
N ALA A 68 -7.91 -6.13 -4.72
CA ALA A 68 -6.97 -6.69 -5.68
C ALA A 68 -7.69 -7.24 -6.92
N LEU A 69 -8.75 -8.01 -6.73
CA LEU A 69 -9.55 -8.58 -7.82
C LEU A 69 -10.26 -7.48 -8.63
N PHE A 70 -10.96 -6.58 -7.93
CA PHE A 70 -11.74 -5.52 -8.58
C PHE A 70 -10.85 -4.56 -9.36
N PHE A 71 -9.83 -4.01 -8.71
CA PHE A 71 -8.94 -3.03 -9.34
C PHE A 71 -7.96 -3.69 -10.33
N GLY A 72 -7.57 -4.94 -10.12
CA GLY A 72 -6.81 -5.70 -11.10
C GLY A 72 -7.56 -5.76 -12.43
N THR A 73 -8.80 -6.24 -12.40
CA THR A 73 -9.68 -6.30 -13.57
C THR A 73 -9.95 -4.91 -14.17
N LEU A 74 -10.17 -3.90 -13.31
CA LEU A 74 -10.43 -2.53 -13.75
C LEU A 74 -9.21 -1.94 -14.47
N SER A 75 -8.00 -2.19 -13.96
CA SER A 75 -6.77 -1.68 -14.58
C SER A 75 -6.47 -2.30 -15.93
N ASP A 76 -6.79 -3.59 -16.12
CA ASP A 76 -6.69 -4.27 -17.42
C ASP A 76 -7.62 -3.65 -18.45
N ARG A 77 -8.85 -3.30 -18.02
CA ARG A 77 -9.82 -2.64 -18.90
C ARG A 77 -9.45 -1.21 -19.27
N ILE A 78 -8.93 -0.45 -18.30
CA ILE A 78 -8.52 0.94 -18.53
C ILE A 78 -7.19 0.96 -19.30
N GLY A 79 -6.37 -0.10 -19.22
CA GLY A 79 -5.03 -0.16 -19.77
C GLY A 79 -4.08 0.80 -19.06
N SER A 80 -4.20 0.99 -17.74
CA SER A 80 -3.34 1.88 -16.98
C SER A 80 -3.16 1.43 -15.54
N ARG A 81 -1.98 0.97 -15.20
CA ARG A 81 -1.53 0.69 -13.83
C ARG A 81 -1.20 1.98 -13.08
N LYS A 82 -0.67 2.95 -13.79
CA LYS A 82 -0.32 4.27 -13.26
C LYS A 82 -1.45 4.91 -12.47
N LYS A 83 -2.69 4.86 -12.97
CA LYS A 83 -3.85 5.46 -12.29
C LYS A 83 -4.11 4.83 -10.93
N LEU A 84 -3.98 3.50 -10.84
CA LEU A 84 -4.19 2.78 -9.59
C LEU A 84 -3.09 3.08 -8.56
N ILE A 85 -1.83 3.07 -9.00
CA ILE A 85 -0.70 3.40 -8.14
C ILE A 85 -0.85 4.83 -7.62
N THR A 86 -1.14 5.79 -8.49
CA THR A 86 -1.29 7.20 -8.12
C THR A 86 -2.39 7.41 -7.10
N TRP A 87 -3.62 7.09 -7.47
CA TRP A 87 -4.79 7.36 -6.62
C TRP A 87 -4.84 6.45 -5.40
N GLY A 88 -4.47 5.18 -5.57
CA GLY A 88 -4.39 4.24 -4.47
C GLY A 88 -3.39 4.70 -3.40
N SER A 89 -2.17 5.11 -3.78
CA SER A 89 -1.16 5.59 -2.83
C SER A 89 -1.58 6.88 -2.13
N ILE A 90 -2.19 7.83 -2.84
CA ILE A 90 -2.68 9.07 -2.24
C ILE A 90 -3.76 8.76 -1.19
N LEU A 91 -4.75 7.95 -1.55
CA LEU A 91 -5.83 7.59 -0.63
C LEU A 91 -5.32 6.72 0.52
N TRP A 92 -4.45 5.76 0.25
CA TRP A 92 -3.80 4.96 1.30
C TRP A 92 -3.09 5.83 2.33
N GLY A 93 -2.25 6.77 1.88
CA GLY A 93 -1.55 7.68 2.77
C GLY A 93 -2.49 8.59 3.58
N ILE A 94 -3.57 9.11 2.98
CA ILE A 94 -4.59 9.90 3.68
C ILE A 94 -5.23 9.06 4.80
N PHE A 95 -5.64 7.83 4.52
CA PHE A 95 -6.28 6.98 5.53
C PHE A 95 -5.29 6.46 6.58
N THR A 96 -4.00 6.29 6.24
CA THR A 96 -2.95 6.01 7.23
C THR A 96 -2.81 7.15 8.24
N ILE A 97 -2.81 8.41 7.77
CA ILE A 97 -2.80 9.59 8.64
C ILE A 97 -4.08 9.65 9.46
N ALA A 98 -5.24 9.48 8.81
CA ALA A 98 -6.54 9.52 9.48
C ALA A 98 -6.65 8.47 10.58
N PHE A 99 -6.10 7.26 10.38
CA PHE A 99 -6.05 6.22 11.40
C PHE A 99 -5.28 6.69 12.66
N GLY A 100 -4.10 7.30 12.50
CA GLY A 100 -3.35 7.87 13.62
C GLY A 100 -4.10 8.99 14.36
N LEU A 101 -4.88 9.80 13.61
CA LEU A 101 -5.67 10.88 14.18
C LEU A 101 -6.91 10.40 14.94
N THR A 102 -7.26 9.11 14.90
CA THR A 102 -8.32 8.55 15.76
C THR A 102 -8.03 8.73 17.25
N HIS A 103 -6.74 8.89 17.62
CA HIS A 103 -6.34 9.28 18.96
C HIS A 103 -7.15 10.46 19.51
N TYR A 104 -7.36 11.49 18.73
CA TYR A 104 -8.08 12.69 19.14
C TYR A 104 -9.60 12.49 19.30
N LEU A 105 -10.11 11.36 18.80
CA LEU A 105 -11.51 10.95 19.03
C LEU A 105 -11.67 10.10 20.29
N ARG A 106 -10.55 9.75 20.95
CA ARG A 106 -10.51 8.85 22.10
C ARG A 106 -11.49 9.26 23.19
N ASP A 107 -11.46 10.53 23.60
CA ASP A 107 -12.30 11.04 24.68
C ASP A 107 -13.80 11.00 24.34
N SER A 108 -14.13 11.04 23.05
CA SER A 108 -15.52 10.99 22.57
C SER A 108 -16.07 9.57 22.44
N ILE A 109 -15.21 8.57 22.11
CA ILE A 109 -15.65 7.21 21.74
C ILE A 109 -15.20 6.13 22.75
N TYR A 110 -14.24 6.44 23.65
CA TYR A 110 -13.60 5.45 24.52
C TYR A 110 -14.56 4.67 25.42
N ASN A 111 -15.63 5.30 25.89
CA ASN A 111 -16.60 4.65 26.76
C ASN A 111 -17.58 3.73 26.02
N ASP A 112 -17.59 3.76 24.70
CA ASP A 112 -18.42 2.91 23.85
C ASP A 112 -17.55 1.95 23.05
N VAL A 113 -17.39 0.73 23.58
CA VAL A 113 -16.56 -0.35 22.98
C VAL A 113 -17.01 -0.67 21.55
N MET A 114 -18.32 -0.60 21.28
CA MET A 114 -18.85 -0.87 19.94
C MET A 114 -18.46 0.25 18.96
N LEU A 115 -18.59 1.51 19.39
CA LEU A 115 -18.25 2.68 18.56
C LEU A 115 -16.76 2.74 18.27
N VAL A 116 -15.90 2.48 19.27
CA VAL A 116 -14.45 2.34 19.08
C VAL A 116 -14.15 1.24 18.07
N GLY A 117 -14.71 0.04 18.26
CA GLY A 117 -14.49 -1.10 17.37
C GLY A 117 -14.89 -0.80 15.94
N VAL A 118 -16.09 -0.27 15.72
CA VAL A 118 -16.59 0.07 14.38
C VAL A 118 -15.72 1.14 13.70
N THR A 119 -15.35 2.21 14.41
CA THR A 119 -14.56 3.30 13.84
C THR A 119 -13.19 2.81 13.40
N ILE A 120 -12.52 2.02 14.24
CA ILE A 120 -11.18 1.50 13.97
C ILE A 120 -11.19 0.47 12.85
N VAL A 121 -12.10 -0.50 12.92
CA VAL A 121 -12.23 -1.54 11.87
C VAL A 121 -12.59 -0.89 10.53
N ALA A 122 -13.46 0.12 10.51
CA ALA A 122 -13.80 0.82 9.29
C ALA A 122 -12.60 1.60 8.71
N ALA A 123 -11.87 2.35 9.55
CA ALA A 123 -10.71 3.12 9.12
C ALA A 123 -9.61 2.22 8.52
N ASP A 124 -9.29 1.12 9.19
CA ASP A 124 -8.32 0.12 8.74
C ASP A 124 -8.76 -0.57 7.44
N THR A 125 -10.03 -1.00 7.38
CA THR A 125 -10.60 -1.65 6.20
C THR A 125 -10.53 -0.76 4.96
N ILE A 126 -10.87 0.53 5.08
CA ILE A 126 -10.81 1.49 3.98
C ILE A 126 -9.36 1.73 3.57
N MET A 127 -8.46 1.87 4.54
CA MET A 127 -7.03 2.05 4.29
C MET A 127 -6.46 0.86 3.54
N SER A 128 -6.69 -0.36 4.01
CA SER A 128 -6.24 -1.62 3.39
C SER A 128 -6.78 -1.79 1.97
N PHE A 129 -8.04 -1.38 1.73
CA PHE A 129 -8.66 -1.40 0.42
C PHE A 129 -7.88 -0.54 -0.60
N PHE A 130 -7.48 0.67 -0.23
CA PHE A 130 -6.68 1.53 -1.10
C PHE A 130 -5.20 1.12 -1.16
N GLY A 131 -4.67 0.55 -0.09
CA GLY A 131 -3.33 -0.06 -0.07
C GLY A 131 -3.20 -1.18 -1.08
N SER A 132 -4.16 -2.10 -1.11
CA SER A 132 -4.22 -3.19 -2.09
C SER A 132 -4.46 -2.67 -3.52
N MET A 133 -5.29 -1.64 -3.72
CA MET A 133 -5.44 -0.97 -5.02
C MET A 133 -4.10 -0.46 -5.54
N ALA A 134 -3.30 0.20 -4.68
CA ALA A 134 -2.02 0.77 -5.08
C ALA A 134 -0.95 -0.30 -5.30
N ASN A 135 -0.81 -1.22 -4.33
CA ASN A 135 0.28 -2.19 -4.29
C ASN A 135 -0.04 -3.45 -5.07
N ASP A 136 -1.15 -4.14 -4.75
CA ASP A 136 -1.42 -5.46 -5.32
C ASP A 136 -1.93 -5.36 -6.76
N ALA A 137 -2.96 -4.56 -6.99
CA ALA A 137 -3.54 -4.37 -8.31
C ALA A 137 -2.75 -3.41 -9.20
N GLY A 138 -2.05 -2.42 -8.61
CA GLY A 138 -1.29 -1.41 -9.33
C GLY A 138 0.17 -1.77 -9.51
N TYR A 139 0.95 -1.69 -8.44
CA TYR A 139 2.40 -1.81 -8.46
C TYR A 139 2.90 -3.19 -8.88
N ASN A 140 2.32 -4.26 -8.32
CA ASN A 140 2.74 -5.63 -8.66
C ASN A 140 2.45 -5.94 -10.13
N ALA A 141 1.31 -5.49 -10.66
CA ALA A 141 1.01 -5.65 -12.08
C ALA A 141 1.90 -4.76 -12.96
N TRP A 142 2.20 -3.52 -12.53
CA TRP A 142 3.06 -2.61 -13.28
C TRP A 142 4.48 -3.16 -13.49
N TYR A 143 5.13 -3.68 -12.44
CA TYR A 143 6.45 -4.25 -12.63
C TYR A 143 6.41 -5.58 -13.40
N ALA A 144 5.34 -6.39 -13.24
CA ALA A 144 5.14 -7.59 -14.01
C ALA A 144 5.00 -7.30 -15.53
N ASP A 145 4.29 -6.23 -15.89
CA ASP A 145 4.14 -5.79 -17.29
C ASP A 145 5.48 -5.31 -17.90
N MET A 146 6.50 -5.01 -17.09
CA MET A 146 7.86 -4.64 -17.54
C MET A 146 8.83 -5.81 -17.62
N MET A 147 8.45 -6.98 -17.12
CA MET A 147 9.32 -8.17 -17.12
C MET A 147 9.47 -8.72 -18.54
N ASP A 148 10.69 -9.09 -18.86
CA ASP A 148 11.06 -9.88 -20.04
C ASP A 148 12.12 -10.92 -19.70
N ASP A 149 12.50 -11.78 -20.64
CA ASP A 149 13.50 -12.83 -20.44
C ASP A 149 14.87 -12.32 -19.97
N SER A 150 15.18 -11.03 -20.21
CA SER A 150 16.47 -10.43 -19.88
C SER A 150 16.54 -9.81 -18.48
N ASN A 151 15.39 -9.43 -17.90
CA ASN A 151 15.31 -8.65 -16.67
C ASN A 151 14.46 -9.30 -15.55
N SER A 152 13.68 -10.35 -15.88
CA SER A 152 12.75 -10.99 -14.94
C SER A 152 13.41 -11.47 -13.64
N GLY A 153 14.63 -12.01 -13.73
CA GLY A 153 15.38 -12.40 -12.54
C GLY A 153 15.74 -11.24 -11.62
N GLN A 154 16.13 -10.09 -12.19
CA GLN A 154 16.50 -8.91 -11.42
C GLN A 154 15.28 -8.27 -10.78
N ILE A 155 14.18 -8.08 -11.52
CA ILE A 155 12.93 -7.53 -11.00
C ILE A 155 12.36 -8.46 -9.94
N GLY A 156 12.33 -9.77 -10.19
CA GLY A 156 11.88 -10.77 -9.22
C GLY A 156 12.70 -10.76 -7.93
N ALA A 157 14.03 -10.63 -8.03
CA ALA A 157 14.89 -10.51 -6.86
C ALA A 157 14.57 -9.24 -6.04
N VAL A 158 14.38 -8.10 -6.69
CA VAL A 158 13.98 -6.85 -6.02
C VAL A 158 12.61 -7.00 -5.38
N ALA A 159 11.62 -7.52 -6.10
CA ALA A 159 10.27 -7.74 -5.59
C ALA A 159 10.23 -8.67 -4.38
N ALA A 160 11.09 -9.69 -4.33
CA ALA A 160 11.21 -10.60 -3.19
C ALA A 160 11.98 -9.99 -2.00
N THR A 161 12.93 -9.09 -2.26
CA THR A 161 13.80 -8.52 -1.23
C THR A 161 13.18 -7.30 -0.55
N LEU A 162 12.43 -6.47 -1.29
CA LEU A 162 11.80 -5.25 -0.76
C LEU A 162 10.90 -5.50 0.47
N PRO A 163 10.03 -6.53 0.52
CA PRO A 163 9.23 -6.81 1.70
C PRO A 163 10.07 -7.10 2.94
N VAL A 164 11.17 -7.84 2.78
CA VAL A 164 12.07 -8.20 3.89
C VAL A 164 12.77 -6.96 4.44
N ILE A 165 13.38 -6.15 3.55
CA ILE A 165 14.07 -4.93 3.94
C ILE A 165 13.06 -3.91 4.49
N GLY A 166 11.90 -3.75 3.85
CA GLY A 166 10.86 -2.84 4.29
C GLY A 166 10.33 -3.19 5.68
N THR A 167 10.10 -4.48 5.96
CA THR A 167 9.69 -4.95 7.27
C THR A 167 10.76 -4.64 8.33
N LEU A 168 12.01 -4.93 8.06
CA LEU A 168 13.10 -4.66 8.99
C LEU A 168 13.20 -3.15 9.27
N VAL A 169 13.30 -2.33 8.24
CA VAL A 169 13.45 -0.88 8.36
C VAL A 169 12.21 -0.26 9.01
N GLY A 170 10.99 -0.63 8.57
CA GLY A 170 9.75 -0.10 9.12
C GLY A 170 9.54 -0.45 10.59
N THR A 171 9.96 -1.64 11.01
CA THR A 171 9.91 -2.04 12.42
C THR A 171 10.92 -1.25 13.27
N LEU A 172 12.17 -1.12 12.79
CA LEU A 172 13.21 -0.37 13.51
C LEU A 172 12.88 1.12 13.59
N VAL A 173 12.52 1.74 12.46
CA VAL A 173 12.17 3.16 12.40
C VAL A 173 10.92 3.44 13.21
N GLY A 174 9.88 2.59 13.10
CA GLY A 174 8.68 2.72 13.93
C GLY A 174 8.97 2.65 15.41
N GLY A 175 9.84 1.72 15.84
CA GLY A 175 10.29 1.64 17.23
C GLY A 175 11.02 2.91 17.71
N MET A 176 11.85 3.52 16.86
CA MET A 176 12.51 4.78 17.17
C MET A 176 11.51 5.93 17.34
N PHE A 177 10.51 6.05 16.47
CA PHE A 177 9.46 7.06 16.59
C PHE A 177 8.61 6.84 17.84
N VAL A 178 8.09 5.63 18.01
CA VAL A 178 7.17 5.30 19.12
C VAL A 178 7.83 5.49 20.47
N ASN A 179 9.06 4.99 20.65
CA ASN A 179 9.75 5.11 21.94
C ASN A 179 10.46 6.45 22.12
N GLY A 180 10.98 7.05 21.03
CA GLY A 180 11.77 8.27 21.10
C GLY A 180 10.96 9.56 21.20
N LEU A 181 9.71 9.56 20.75
CA LEU A 181 8.82 10.73 20.76
C LEU A 181 7.66 10.63 21.75
N ALA A 182 7.54 9.52 22.45
CA ALA A 182 6.61 9.40 23.57
C ALA A 182 7.02 10.35 24.68
N THR A 183 6.05 11.09 25.24
CA THR A 183 6.23 11.96 26.39
C THR A 183 5.24 11.59 27.50
N GLU A 184 5.51 12.00 28.75
CA GLU A 184 4.55 11.79 29.85
C GLU A 184 3.20 12.44 29.57
N ALA A 185 3.19 13.59 28.90
CA ALA A 185 1.97 14.32 28.54
C ALA A 185 1.23 13.70 27.35
N ASN A 186 1.94 13.07 26.42
CA ASN A 186 1.36 12.39 25.24
C ASN A 186 2.16 11.12 24.92
N PRO A 187 1.83 9.99 25.53
CA PRO A 187 2.49 8.71 25.27
C PRO A 187 2.31 8.21 23.83
N GLN A 188 1.26 8.67 23.14
CA GLN A 188 0.91 8.24 21.78
C GLN A 188 1.52 9.12 20.67
N ALA A 189 2.23 10.20 21.02
CA ALA A 189 2.81 11.13 20.06
C ALA A 189 3.67 10.43 19.01
N GLY A 190 4.46 9.43 19.41
CA GLY A 190 5.31 8.65 18.52
C GLY A 190 4.55 7.91 17.44
N TYR A 191 3.42 7.28 17.77
CA TYR A 191 2.55 6.61 16.79
C TYR A 191 1.94 7.60 15.81
N ILE A 192 1.38 8.70 16.31
CA ILE A 192 0.70 9.70 15.48
C ILE A 192 1.69 10.32 14.48
N ILE A 193 2.89 10.67 14.94
CA ILE A 193 3.93 11.24 14.09
C ILE A 193 4.40 10.20 13.07
N PHE A 194 4.64 8.96 13.49
CA PHE A 194 5.08 7.89 12.59
C PHE A 194 4.06 7.63 11.48
N PHE A 195 2.79 7.48 11.82
CA PHE A 195 1.73 7.28 10.83
C PHE A 195 1.55 8.50 9.90
N SER A 196 1.70 9.71 10.45
CA SER A 196 1.63 10.95 9.66
C SER A 196 2.79 11.08 8.69
N VAL A 197 4.01 10.78 9.12
CA VAL A 197 5.21 10.83 8.26
C VAL A 197 5.12 9.77 7.16
N ALA A 198 4.81 8.54 7.51
CA ALA A 198 4.73 7.46 6.53
C ALA A 198 3.55 7.65 5.56
N GLY A 199 2.37 8.07 6.05
CA GLY A 199 1.25 8.42 5.19
C GLY A 199 1.59 9.59 4.27
N GLY A 200 2.27 10.62 4.78
CA GLY A 200 2.78 11.74 3.98
C GLY A 200 3.75 11.30 2.89
N VAL A 201 4.70 10.43 3.21
CA VAL A 201 5.62 9.84 2.22
C VAL A 201 4.84 9.05 1.16
N THR A 202 3.87 8.24 1.56
CA THR A 202 3.03 7.47 0.62
C THR A 202 2.23 8.38 -0.32
N ILE A 203 1.69 9.51 0.19
CA ILE A 203 1.03 10.53 -0.64
C ILE A 203 2.01 11.14 -1.63
N LEU A 204 3.21 11.54 -1.18
CA LEU A 204 4.23 12.12 -2.05
C LEU A 204 4.68 11.15 -3.15
N VAL A 205 4.81 9.86 -2.83
CA VAL A 205 5.11 8.81 -3.82
C VAL A 205 3.95 8.67 -4.81
N GLY A 206 2.71 8.72 -4.37
CA GLY A 206 1.54 8.75 -5.26
C GLY A 206 1.55 9.95 -6.22
N ILE A 207 1.83 11.15 -5.70
CA ILE A 207 1.95 12.38 -6.50
C ILE A 207 3.12 12.27 -7.49
N ALA A 208 4.30 11.81 -7.04
CA ALA A 208 5.45 11.60 -7.91
C ALA A 208 5.14 10.58 -9.02
N SER A 209 4.41 9.51 -8.69
CA SER A 209 3.98 8.50 -9.66
C SER A 209 3.07 9.10 -10.74
N PHE A 210 2.23 10.08 -10.39
CA PHE A 210 1.42 10.79 -11.38
C PHE A 210 2.26 11.47 -12.46
N PHE A 211 3.39 12.06 -12.11
CA PHE A 211 4.24 12.78 -13.06
C PHE A 211 5.27 11.87 -13.76
N LEU A 212 5.86 10.94 -13.03
CA LEU A 212 7.05 10.21 -13.46
C LEU A 212 6.75 8.82 -14.02
N LEU A 213 5.71 8.13 -13.49
CA LEU A 213 5.43 6.76 -13.88
C LEU A 213 4.76 6.71 -15.27
N LYS A 214 5.17 5.73 -16.05
CA LYS A 214 4.58 5.41 -17.35
C LYS A 214 4.14 3.95 -17.36
N ASP A 215 2.98 3.70 -17.94
CA ASP A 215 2.51 2.35 -18.19
C ASP A 215 3.41 1.64 -19.21
N ALA A 216 3.48 0.31 -19.14
CA ALA A 216 4.26 -0.46 -20.10
C ALA A 216 3.68 -0.30 -21.52
N PRO A 217 4.54 -0.17 -22.56
CA PRO A 217 4.06 0.01 -23.93
C PRO A 217 3.24 -1.18 -24.46
N THR A 218 3.40 -2.35 -23.85
CA THR A 218 2.68 -3.59 -24.18
C THR A 218 1.28 -3.63 -23.59
N LEU A 219 1.00 -2.82 -22.57
CA LEU A 219 -0.29 -2.78 -21.89
C LEU A 219 -1.34 -2.14 -22.80
N LYS A 220 -2.35 -2.92 -23.19
CA LYS A 220 -3.48 -2.44 -24.01
C LYS A 220 -4.78 -2.66 -23.26
N PRO A 221 -5.75 -1.73 -23.35
CA PRO A 221 -7.06 -1.91 -22.77
C PRO A 221 -7.75 -3.18 -23.31
N VAL A 222 -8.25 -4.03 -22.42
CA VAL A 222 -9.04 -5.20 -22.78
C VAL A 222 -10.48 -4.73 -23.04
N LYS A 223 -10.92 -4.78 -24.30
CA LYS A 223 -12.25 -4.31 -24.72
C LYS A 223 -13.31 -5.42 -24.84
N ASP A 224 -12.88 -6.68 -24.85
CA ASP A 224 -13.76 -7.80 -25.13
C ASP A 224 -14.39 -8.36 -23.83
N GLY A 225 -15.71 -8.50 -23.86
CA GLY A 225 -16.52 -9.04 -22.76
C GLY A 225 -17.00 -8.03 -21.72
N GLY A 226 -18.11 -8.31 -21.03
CA GLY A 226 -18.59 -7.55 -19.88
C GLY A 226 -17.63 -7.69 -18.68
N PHE A 227 -17.65 -6.71 -17.73
CA PHE A 227 -16.80 -6.74 -16.52
C PHE A 227 -16.87 -8.09 -15.80
N TRP A 228 -18.06 -8.66 -15.71
CA TRP A 228 -18.30 -9.95 -15.04
C TRP A 228 -17.88 -11.17 -15.85
N HIS A 229 -17.65 -11.02 -17.15
CA HIS A 229 -17.24 -12.14 -18.03
C HIS A 229 -15.80 -12.62 -17.74
N GLN A 230 -15.02 -11.84 -17.01
CA GLN A 230 -13.64 -12.20 -16.61
C GLN A 230 -13.61 -13.00 -15.29
N PHE A 231 -14.74 -13.11 -14.61
CA PHE A 231 -14.87 -13.87 -13.34
C PHE A 231 -15.66 -15.18 -13.51
N GLY A 232 -16.09 -15.54 -14.73
CA GLY A 232 -16.86 -16.75 -15.05
C GLY A 232 -16.08 -17.78 -15.85
#